data_5349cc443b0ad5d610a4449899b52330
#
_entry.id   5349cc443b0ad5d610a4449899b52330
#
_cell.length_a   1.000
_cell.length_b   1.000
_cell.length_c   1.000
_cell.angle_alpha   90.00
_cell.angle_beta   90.00
_cell.angle_gamma   90.00
#
_symmetry.space_group_name_H-M   'P 1'
#
loop_
_entity.id
_entity.type
_entity.pdbx_description
1 polymer ?
#
loop_
_entity_poly.entity_id
_entity_poly.type
_entity_poly.pdbx_seq_one_letter_code
_entity_poly.pdbx_strand_id
1 'polypeptide(L)'
;MGIIIEDGSGSGRSARVNGENRLLTSSVSASIEHHINHSEGNAFNAMFAVTPAGANDVIFYLKNQDEKDIVIEGVWWQTASAEQVYYKLGVTGTAGGGSSETIIPANLNAGSAKTADVICLSRTADAAVDITGTTGGTIIQKLWLTSAASVDFNANQDIIVPKNQTFTIFCVAGSIALRGTIVFNFHAKDTA
;
A
#
# COMPACT_ATOMS: atom_id res chain seq x y z
N MET A 1 -5.86 -23.43 -48.00
CA MET A 1 -6.57 -22.26 -47.45
C MET A 1 -6.01 -22.02 -46.06
N GLY A 2 -5.28 -20.93 -45.84
CA GLY A 2 -4.71 -20.62 -44.52
C GLY A 2 -5.73 -19.92 -43.66
N ILE A 3 -5.82 -20.29 -42.38
CA ILE A 3 -6.60 -19.58 -41.38
C ILE A 3 -5.72 -18.49 -40.81
N ILE A 4 -6.13 -17.23 -40.89
CA ILE A 4 -5.48 -16.12 -40.23
C ILE A 4 -6.22 -15.93 -38.87
N ILE A 5 -5.48 -16.02 -37.79
CA ILE A 5 -6.01 -15.72 -36.47
C ILE A 5 -5.58 -14.28 -36.12
N GLU A 6 -6.53 -13.38 -36.06
CA GLU A 6 -6.30 -11.99 -35.68
C GLU A 6 -6.54 -11.78 -34.19
N ASP A 7 -5.95 -10.73 -33.62
CA ASP A 7 -6.00 -10.42 -32.18
C ASP A 7 -7.39 -9.92 -31.66
N GLY A 8 -8.38 -9.87 -32.53
CA GLY A 8 -9.73 -9.41 -32.20
C GLY A 8 -9.86 -7.92 -31.86
N SER A 9 -8.74 -7.19 -31.75
CA SER A 9 -8.73 -5.75 -31.43
C SER A 9 -8.71 -4.85 -32.66
N GLY A 10 -8.65 -5.44 -33.86
CA GLY A 10 -8.57 -4.70 -35.12
C GLY A 10 -7.20 -4.05 -35.36
N SER A 11 -6.18 -4.42 -34.60
CA SER A 11 -4.83 -3.86 -34.71
C SER A 11 -4.07 -4.36 -35.97
N GLY A 12 -4.63 -5.31 -36.70
CA GLY A 12 -4.01 -5.95 -37.88
C GLY A 12 -2.89 -6.93 -37.53
N ARG A 13 -2.76 -7.30 -36.25
CA ARG A 13 -1.78 -8.30 -35.82
C ARG A 13 -2.32 -9.72 -36.06
N SER A 14 -1.52 -10.57 -36.62
CA SER A 14 -1.87 -11.97 -36.88
C SER A 14 -0.94 -12.92 -36.12
N ALA A 15 -1.49 -14.04 -35.69
CA ALA A 15 -0.70 -15.08 -35.06
C ALA A 15 0.15 -15.81 -36.14
N ARG A 16 1.40 -16.06 -35.81
CA ARG A 16 2.34 -16.75 -36.69
C ARG A 16 2.33 -18.25 -36.41
N VAL A 17 2.17 -19.03 -37.48
CA VAL A 17 2.28 -20.48 -37.41
C VAL A 17 3.63 -20.88 -38.02
N ASN A 18 4.37 -21.78 -37.37
CA ASN A 18 5.64 -22.30 -37.88
C ASN A 18 5.40 -23.38 -39.00
N GLY A 19 6.48 -23.85 -39.61
CA GLY A 19 6.41 -24.88 -40.65
C GLY A 19 5.87 -26.25 -40.20
N GLU A 20 5.69 -26.44 -38.87
CA GLU A 20 5.11 -27.65 -38.30
C GLU A 20 3.62 -27.46 -37.90
N ASN A 21 2.99 -26.41 -38.40
CA ASN A 21 1.61 -26.02 -38.08
C ASN A 21 1.36 -25.71 -36.58
N ARG A 22 2.41 -25.32 -35.83
CA ARG A 22 2.29 -24.90 -34.42
C ARG A 22 2.14 -23.41 -34.34
N LEU A 23 1.18 -22.95 -33.53
CA LEU A 23 1.02 -21.54 -33.18
C LEU A 23 2.23 -21.08 -32.38
N LEU A 24 2.96 -20.10 -32.91
CA LEU A 24 4.06 -19.46 -32.14
C LEU A 24 3.47 -18.41 -31.22
N THR A 25 3.42 -18.72 -29.92
CA THR A 25 3.05 -17.79 -28.87
C THR A 25 4.28 -17.43 -28.08
N SER A 26 4.54 -16.14 -27.92
CA SER A 26 5.48 -15.65 -26.93
C SER A 26 4.65 -15.05 -25.77
N SER A 27 4.63 -15.71 -24.64
CA SER A 27 4.02 -15.16 -23.44
C SER A 27 5.12 -14.66 -22.52
N VAL A 28 5.04 -13.39 -22.12
CA VAL A 28 5.83 -12.86 -21.03
C VAL A 28 4.93 -12.89 -19.80
N SER A 29 5.28 -13.75 -18.85
CA SER A 29 4.62 -13.81 -17.56
C SER A 29 5.35 -12.87 -16.61
N ALA A 30 4.68 -11.83 -16.14
CA ALA A 30 5.15 -10.98 -15.06
C ALA A 30 4.13 -11.04 -13.92
N SER A 31 4.59 -10.87 -12.67
CA SER A 31 3.62 -10.74 -11.57
C SER A 31 2.80 -9.47 -11.76
N ILE A 32 1.60 -9.45 -11.18
CA ILE A 32 0.73 -8.28 -11.27
C ILE A 32 1.39 -7.05 -10.62
N GLU A 33 2.12 -7.24 -9.55
CA GLU A 33 2.87 -6.18 -8.85
C GLU A 33 3.96 -5.59 -9.75
N HIS A 34 4.69 -6.45 -10.48
CA HIS A 34 5.68 -6.00 -11.44
C HIS A 34 5.04 -5.18 -12.57
N HIS A 35 3.89 -5.61 -13.09
CA HIS A 35 3.15 -4.88 -14.11
C HIS A 35 2.68 -3.51 -13.58
N ILE A 36 2.09 -3.48 -12.40
CA ILE A 36 1.61 -2.26 -11.76
C ILE A 36 2.74 -1.26 -11.53
N ASN A 37 3.88 -1.72 -11.04
CA ASN A 37 5.03 -0.86 -10.80
C ASN A 37 5.72 -0.44 -12.09
N HIS A 38 6.10 -1.41 -12.94
CA HIS A 38 6.93 -1.15 -14.12
C HIS A 38 6.15 -0.45 -15.23
N SER A 39 4.95 -0.95 -15.56
CA SER A 39 4.19 -0.46 -16.73
C SER A 39 3.26 0.69 -16.37
N GLU A 40 2.68 0.69 -15.18
CA GLU A 40 1.73 1.70 -14.77
C GLU A 40 2.32 2.75 -13.83
N GLY A 41 3.39 2.44 -13.08
CA GLY A 41 3.98 3.33 -12.09
C GLY A 41 3.02 3.68 -10.95
N ASN A 42 2.20 2.72 -10.53
CA ASN A 42 1.16 2.89 -9.52
C ASN A 42 1.51 2.25 -8.17
N ALA A 43 2.77 1.88 -7.95
CA ALA A 43 3.26 1.35 -6.68
C ALA A 43 4.02 2.41 -5.90
N PHE A 44 3.74 2.50 -4.61
CA PHE A 44 4.25 3.54 -3.73
C PHE A 44 4.71 2.96 -2.39
N ASN A 45 5.60 3.68 -1.72
CA ASN A 45 5.90 3.44 -0.31
C ASN A 45 5.71 4.71 0.52
N ALA A 46 5.32 4.53 1.77
CA ALA A 46 5.29 5.58 2.78
C ALA A 46 6.13 5.14 3.98
N MET A 47 7.15 5.92 4.31
CA MET A 47 8.01 5.66 5.46
C MET A 47 7.60 6.53 6.63
N PHE A 48 7.70 5.97 7.83
CA PHE A 48 7.49 6.71 9.06
C PHE A 48 8.50 6.32 10.15
N ALA A 49 8.80 7.28 11.03
CA ALA A 49 9.65 7.11 12.19
C ALA A 49 9.05 7.94 13.32
N VAL A 50 8.53 7.30 14.32
CA VAL A 50 7.68 7.93 15.34
C VAL A 50 7.99 7.42 16.74
N THR A 51 7.73 8.27 17.72
CA THR A 51 7.54 7.86 19.12
C THR A 51 6.12 8.25 19.49
N PRO A 52 5.19 7.32 19.73
CA PRO A 52 3.83 7.68 20.12
C PRO A 52 3.82 8.53 21.38
N ALA A 53 2.95 9.54 21.45
CA ALA A 53 2.87 10.43 22.61
C ALA A 53 2.22 9.74 23.83
N GLY A 54 1.36 8.76 23.59
CA GLY A 54 0.64 8.02 24.62
C GLY A 54 0.12 6.67 24.14
N ALA A 55 -0.60 6.02 25.03
CA ALA A 55 -1.23 4.73 24.72
C ALA A 55 -2.44 4.93 23.81
N ASN A 56 -2.61 3.98 22.86
CA ASN A 56 -3.66 3.96 21.85
C ASN A 56 -3.62 5.12 20.84
N ASP A 57 -2.47 5.76 20.69
CA ASP A 57 -2.29 6.81 19.69
C ASP A 57 -2.28 6.25 18.27
N VAL A 58 -2.84 7.04 17.36
CA VAL A 58 -2.71 6.80 15.92
C VAL A 58 -1.33 7.27 15.48
N ILE A 59 -0.54 6.35 14.98
CA ILE A 59 0.84 6.62 14.55
C ILE A 59 0.99 6.74 13.03
N PHE A 60 0.04 6.20 12.29
CA PHE A 60 -0.02 6.29 10.84
C PHE A 60 -1.48 6.33 10.37
N TYR A 61 -1.76 7.21 9.42
CA TYR A 61 -3.07 7.37 8.80
C TYR A 61 -2.92 7.49 7.30
N LEU A 62 -3.66 6.67 6.58
CA LEU A 62 -3.77 6.70 5.12
C LEU A 62 -5.23 6.75 4.72
N LYS A 63 -5.61 7.74 3.93
CA LYS A 63 -6.94 7.83 3.31
C LYS A 63 -6.81 7.86 1.81
N ASN A 64 -7.50 6.96 1.15
CA ASN A 64 -7.57 6.92 -0.31
C ASN A 64 -8.45 8.06 -0.85
N GLN A 65 -7.91 8.88 -1.76
CA GLN A 65 -8.64 9.93 -2.48
C GLN A 65 -8.85 9.57 -3.96
N ASP A 66 -8.08 8.60 -4.47
CA ASP A 66 -8.16 8.13 -5.86
C ASP A 66 -9.47 7.35 -6.14
N GLU A 67 -9.85 7.27 -7.41
CA GLU A 67 -10.95 6.42 -7.88
C GLU A 67 -10.60 4.93 -7.85
N LYS A 68 -9.31 4.59 -7.93
CA LYS A 68 -8.79 3.24 -7.81
C LYS A 68 -8.73 2.81 -6.36
N ASP A 69 -8.81 1.51 -6.13
CA ASP A 69 -8.63 0.97 -4.80
C ASP A 69 -7.12 0.88 -4.45
N ILE A 70 -6.78 1.21 -3.21
CA ILE A 70 -5.44 0.94 -2.67
C ILE A 70 -5.40 -0.49 -2.17
N VAL A 71 -4.37 -1.22 -2.56
CA VAL A 71 -4.01 -2.53 -2.01
C VAL A 71 -2.73 -2.37 -1.19
N ILE A 72 -2.79 -2.69 0.11
CA ILE A 72 -1.63 -2.72 0.99
C ILE A 72 -0.92 -4.06 0.83
N GLU A 73 0.28 -4.04 0.28
CA GLU A 73 1.10 -5.23 0.05
C GLU A 73 1.77 -5.72 1.35
N GLY A 74 2.19 -4.77 2.18
CA GLY A 74 2.86 -5.11 3.42
C GLY A 74 3.31 -3.91 4.23
N VAL A 75 3.71 -4.21 5.46
CA VAL A 75 4.29 -3.23 6.38
C VAL A 75 5.54 -3.85 7.00
N TRP A 76 6.68 -3.18 6.81
CA TRP A 76 7.95 -3.54 7.45
C TRP A 76 8.14 -2.73 8.71
N TRP A 77 8.52 -3.40 9.78
CA TRP A 77 8.64 -2.80 11.09
C TRP A 77 10.04 -2.89 11.66
N GLN A 78 10.43 -1.85 12.37
CA GLN A 78 11.53 -1.85 13.32
C GLN A 78 11.08 -1.17 14.61
N THR A 79 11.34 -1.76 15.76
CA THR A 79 10.99 -1.21 17.07
C THR A 79 12.19 -1.24 18.01
N ALA A 80 12.28 -0.23 18.88
CA ALA A 80 13.34 -0.15 19.90
C ALA A 80 13.12 -1.15 21.05
N SER A 81 11.88 -1.49 21.35
CA SER A 81 11.51 -2.50 22.35
C SER A 81 10.16 -3.13 22.01
N ALA A 82 9.70 -4.11 22.81
CA ALA A 82 8.44 -4.80 22.55
C ALA A 82 7.25 -3.83 22.57
N GLU A 83 6.42 -3.89 21.53
CA GLU A 83 5.23 -3.06 21.39
C GLU A 83 4.12 -3.85 20.68
N GLN A 84 2.88 -3.51 20.97
CA GLN A 84 1.73 -4.04 20.27
C GLN A 84 1.13 -2.96 19.37
N VAL A 85 0.89 -3.30 18.10
CA VAL A 85 0.26 -2.40 17.14
C VAL A 85 -1.01 -3.04 16.57
N TYR A 86 -1.99 -2.21 16.26
CA TYR A 86 -3.24 -2.61 15.64
C TYR A 86 -3.40 -1.92 14.30
N TYR A 87 -3.85 -2.70 13.30
CA TYR A 87 -4.32 -2.16 12.03
C TYR A 87 -5.84 -2.03 12.07
N LYS A 88 -6.33 -0.88 11.63
CA LYS A 88 -7.77 -0.63 11.52
C LYS A 88 -8.14 -0.13 10.14
N LEU A 89 -9.32 -0.52 9.68
CA LEU A 89 -9.98 0.00 8.48
C LEU A 89 -11.22 0.81 8.84
N GLY A 90 -11.56 1.78 7.99
CA GLY A 90 -12.80 2.52 8.10
C GLY A 90 -12.87 3.48 9.28
N VAL A 91 -11.73 4.00 9.72
CA VAL A 91 -11.70 5.09 10.71
C VAL A 91 -12.32 6.33 10.08
N THR A 92 -13.22 6.97 10.80
CA THR A 92 -13.95 8.18 10.37
C THR A 92 -13.40 9.44 11.05
N GLY A 93 -13.90 10.59 10.63
CA GLY A 93 -13.47 11.90 11.13
C GLY A 93 -12.42 12.56 10.23
N THR A 94 -11.98 13.73 10.62
CA THR A 94 -10.94 14.47 9.93
C THR A 94 -9.65 14.32 10.69
N ALA A 95 -8.77 13.45 10.19
CA ALA A 95 -7.45 13.28 10.75
C ALA A 95 -6.64 14.57 10.60
N GLY A 96 -5.95 14.95 11.65
CA GLY A 96 -5.12 16.15 11.65
C GLY A 96 -4.78 16.55 13.07
N GLY A 97 -4.09 17.67 13.23
CA GLY A 97 -3.71 18.19 14.54
C GLY A 97 -2.59 17.38 15.23
N GLY A 98 -2.38 17.69 16.51
CA GLY A 98 -1.29 17.10 17.27
C GLY A 98 0.07 17.38 16.65
N SER A 99 0.96 16.42 16.69
CA SER A 99 2.33 16.51 16.17
C SER A 99 2.54 15.76 14.85
N SER A 100 1.47 15.44 14.13
CA SER A 100 1.57 14.77 12.82
C SER A 100 2.00 15.72 11.70
N GLU A 101 2.63 15.17 10.67
CA GLU A 101 2.98 15.83 9.42
C GLU A 101 2.47 15.04 8.22
N THR A 102 2.32 15.73 7.10
CA THR A 102 1.97 15.06 5.85
C THR A 102 3.17 14.29 5.32
N ILE A 103 2.99 13.00 5.10
CA ILE A 103 3.95 12.14 4.43
C ILE A 103 3.62 12.11 2.95
N ILE A 104 4.60 12.34 2.11
CA ILE A 104 4.46 12.19 0.66
C ILE A 104 4.97 10.79 0.29
N PRO A 105 4.08 9.85 -0.13
CA PRO A 105 4.52 8.54 -0.56
C PRO A 105 5.43 8.64 -1.79
N ALA A 106 6.54 7.90 -1.75
CA ALA A 106 7.48 7.83 -2.86
C ALA A 106 7.04 6.79 -3.88
N ASN A 107 7.06 7.15 -5.17
CA ASN A 107 6.82 6.20 -6.24
C ASN A 107 7.98 5.20 -6.34
N LEU A 108 7.67 3.91 -6.38
CA LEU A 108 8.68 2.85 -6.50
C LEU A 108 9.25 2.71 -7.92
N ASN A 109 8.67 3.39 -8.90
CA ASN A 109 9.20 3.51 -10.25
C ASN A 109 9.80 4.91 -10.44
N ALA A 110 11.11 5.03 -10.34
CA ALA A 110 11.82 6.31 -10.48
C ALA A 110 11.62 7.00 -11.85
N GLY A 111 11.20 6.26 -12.88
CA GLY A 111 10.85 6.80 -14.20
C GLY A 111 9.42 7.33 -14.30
N SER A 112 8.59 7.10 -13.28
CA SER A 112 7.19 7.55 -13.26
C SER A 112 7.07 8.93 -12.61
N ALA A 113 6.32 9.82 -13.25
CA ALA A 113 5.96 11.13 -12.68
C ALA A 113 4.67 11.08 -11.84
N LYS A 114 4.07 9.89 -11.64
CA LYS A 114 2.83 9.75 -10.88
C LYS A 114 3.06 9.96 -9.38
N THR A 115 2.10 10.62 -8.77
CA THR A 115 2.00 10.83 -7.32
C THR A 115 0.80 10.06 -6.77
N ALA A 116 0.88 9.61 -5.52
CA ALA A 116 -0.24 8.98 -4.85
C ALA A 116 -1.30 10.02 -4.47
N ASP A 117 -2.53 9.82 -4.90
CA ASP A 117 -3.67 10.67 -4.49
C ASP A 117 -4.24 10.14 -3.15
N VAL A 118 -3.56 10.51 -2.06
CA VAL A 118 -3.88 10.10 -0.70
C VAL A 118 -3.69 11.23 0.30
N ILE A 119 -4.40 11.16 1.42
CA ILE A 119 -4.00 11.86 2.63
C ILE A 119 -3.19 10.86 3.47
N CYS A 120 -1.91 11.13 3.66
CA CYS A 120 -1.02 10.30 4.46
C CYS A 120 -0.41 11.16 5.58
N LEU A 121 -0.65 10.77 6.83
CA LEU A 121 -0.17 11.48 8.01
C LEU A 121 0.62 10.54 8.91
N SER A 122 1.76 10.99 9.38
CA SER A 122 2.62 10.37 10.38
C SER A 122 3.75 11.33 10.78
N ARG A 123 4.95 10.80 11.04
CA ARG A 123 6.20 11.57 11.15
C ARG A 123 7.37 10.76 10.60
N THR A 124 8.45 11.46 10.25
CA THR A 124 9.65 10.83 9.67
C THR A 124 10.92 11.03 10.51
N ALA A 125 10.82 11.65 11.67
CA ALA A 125 11.97 12.13 12.46
C ALA A 125 12.05 11.59 13.90
N ASP A 126 11.64 10.36 14.18
CA ASP A 126 11.66 9.74 15.53
C ASP A 126 11.08 10.69 16.63
N ALA A 127 10.09 11.49 16.28
CA ALA A 127 9.50 12.47 17.15
C ALA A 127 8.12 12.03 17.63
N ALA A 128 7.61 12.68 18.67
CA ALA A 128 6.27 12.41 19.18
C ALA A 128 5.21 12.58 18.09
N VAL A 129 4.33 11.60 17.95
CA VAL A 129 3.19 11.63 17.05
C VAL A 129 1.90 11.41 17.82
N ASP A 130 0.91 12.20 17.49
CA ASP A 130 -0.47 12.05 17.92
C ASP A 130 -1.36 12.54 16.77
N ILE A 131 -2.01 11.63 16.06
CA ILE A 131 -2.96 11.96 15.01
C ILE A 131 -4.35 11.96 15.61
N THR A 132 -4.88 13.16 15.83
CA THR A 132 -6.19 13.35 16.44
C THR A 132 -7.32 13.49 15.42
N GLY A 133 -8.56 13.61 15.91
CA GLY A 133 -9.75 13.83 15.09
C GLY A 133 -10.28 12.58 14.39
N THR A 134 -9.74 11.41 14.70
CA THR A 134 -10.18 10.12 14.15
C THR A 134 -11.02 9.34 15.16
N THR A 135 -12.04 8.64 14.72
CA THR A 135 -12.91 7.81 15.58
C THR A 135 -13.30 6.49 14.90
N GLY A 136 -13.63 5.49 15.70
CA GLY A 136 -14.17 4.23 15.21
C GLY A 136 -13.16 3.35 14.47
N GLY A 137 -13.61 2.75 13.38
CA GLY A 137 -12.86 1.78 12.60
C GLY A 137 -12.87 0.36 13.19
N THR A 138 -12.64 -0.62 12.31
CA THR A 138 -12.59 -2.04 12.67
C THR A 138 -11.15 -2.51 12.75
N ILE A 139 -10.76 -3.13 13.87
CA ILE A 139 -9.45 -3.78 14.01
C ILE A 139 -9.44 -5.01 13.12
N ILE A 140 -8.53 -5.03 12.14
CA ILE A 140 -8.35 -6.16 11.23
C ILE A 140 -7.14 -7.03 11.59
N GLN A 141 -6.16 -6.45 12.30
CA GLN A 141 -4.93 -7.15 12.67
C GLN A 141 -4.38 -6.61 13.99
N LYS A 142 -3.77 -7.52 14.77
CA LYS A 142 -3.00 -7.21 15.97
C LYS A 142 -1.63 -7.86 15.83
N LEU A 143 -0.57 -7.06 15.99
CA LEU A 143 0.80 -7.53 15.92
C LEU A 143 1.53 -7.27 17.23
N TRP A 144 2.29 -8.26 17.68
CA TRP A 144 3.29 -8.11 18.74
C TRP A 144 4.66 -7.94 18.08
N LEU A 145 5.22 -6.74 18.21
CA LEU A 145 6.56 -6.44 17.77
C LEU A 145 7.50 -6.77 18.93
N THR A 146 8.51 -7.58 18.67
CA THR A 146 9.56 -7.91 19.66
C THR A 146 10.70 -6.91 19.57
N SER A 147 11.42 -6.67 20.68
CA SER A 147 12.48 -5.68 20.73
C SER A 147 13.56 -5.95 19.70
N ALA A 148 14.04 -4.91 19.05
CA ALA A 148 15.15 -4.90 18.09
C ALA A 148 14.99 -5.85 16.88
N ALA A 149 13.82 -6.42 16.65
CA ALA A 149 13.55 -7.25 15.48
C ALA A 149 12.93 -6.42 14.35
N SER A 150 13.36 -6.70 13.14
CA SER A 150 12.59 -6.35 11.95
C SER A 150 11.47 -7.38 11.80
N VAL A 151 10.25 -6.92 11.67
CA VAL A 151 9.09 -7.77 11.41
C VAL A 151 8.49 -7.35 10.08
N ASP A 152 8.44 -8.31 9.15
CA ASP A 152 7.75 -8.12 7.90
C ASP A 152 6.31 -8.62 8.07
N PHE A 153 5.37 -7.75 7.90
CA PHE A 153 3.98 -8.11 7.77
C PHE A 153 3.64 -8.20 6.28
N ASN A 154 3.49 -9.41 5.78
CA ASN A 154 2.85 -9.66 4.50
C ASN A 154 1.37 -9.93 4.74
N ALA A 155 0.51 -9.17 4.12
CA ALA A 155 -0.90 -9.47 4.11
C ALA A 155 -1.09 -10.76 3.29
N ASN A 156 -1.35 -11.89 3.97
CA ASN A 156 -1.71 -13.15 3.28
C ASN A 156 -3.05 -13.02 2.52
N GLN A 157 -3.78 -11.95 2.76
CA GLN A 157 -4.96 -11.52 2.03
C GLN A 157 -4.85 -10.02 1.81
N ASP A 158 -5.23 -9.57 0.65
CA ASP A 158 -5.17 -8.16 0.29
C ASP A 158 -5.95 -7.30 1.27
N ILE A 159 -5.29 -6.29 1.83
CA ILE A 159 -5.97 -5.22 2.56
C ILE A 159 -6.35 -4.17 1.55
N ILE A 160 -7.64 -4.10 1.22
CA ILE A 160 -8.17 -3.18 0.21
C ILE A 160 -8.73 -1.94 0.90
N VAL A 161 -8.31 -0.77 0.42
CA VAL A 161 -8.79 0.53 0.90
C VAL A 161 -9.46 1.28 -0.25
N PRO A 162 -10.78 1.15 -0.39
CA PRO A 162 -11.55 1.85 -1.44
C PRO A 162 -11.48 3.37 -1.29
N LYS A 163 -11.91 4.09 -2.33
CA LYS A 163 -12.04 5.55 -2.29
C LYS A 163 -12.77 6.03 -1.04
N ASN A 164 -12.22 7.08 -0.42
CA ASN A 164 -12.69 7.69 0.83
C ASN A 164 -12.59 6.81 2.08
N GLN A 165 -12.11 5.57 1.97
CA GLN A 165 -11.82 4.72 3.10
C GLN A 165 -10.41 4.95 3.64
N THR A 166 -10.17 4.41 4.85
CA THR A 166 -8.93 4.66 5.59
C THR A 166 -8.28 3.38 6.05
N PHE A 167 -6.95 3.38 6.05
CA PHE A 167 -6.09 2.42 6.75
C PHE A 167 -5.31 3.16 7.82
N THR A 168 -5.31 2.67 9.05
CA THR A 168 -4.64 3.32 10.17
C THR A 168 -3.89 2.31 11.04
N ILE A 169 -2.81 2.79 11.65
CA ILE A 169 -2.02 2.03 12.59
C ILE A 169 -2.04 2.73 13.94
N PHE A 170 -2.34 1.95 14.98
CA PHE A 170 -2.37 2.37 16.37
C PHE A 170 -1.27 1.65 17.14
N CYS A 171 -0.61 2.32 18.07
CA CYS A 171 0.20 1.68 19.10
C CYS A 171 -0.63 1.48 20.38
N VAL A 172 -0.29 0.48 21.17
CA VAL A 172 -1.05 0.15 22.38
C VAL A 172 -0.42 0.75 23.63
N ALA A 173 0.87 0.55 23.85
CA ALA A 173 1.53 1.03 25.06
C ALA A 173 2.01 2.48 24.95
N GLY A 174 2.50 2.88 23.77
CA GLY A 174 3.07 4.20 23.56
C GLY A 174 4.49 4.37 24.11
N SER A 175 5.09 5.52 23.81
CA SER A 175 6.44 5.91 24.28
C SER A 175 7.61 5.04 23.78
N ILE A 176 7.39 4.17 22.80
CA ILE A 176 8.41 3.33 22.18
C ILE A 176 8.65 3.81 20.75
N ALA A 177 9.91 4.03 20.40
CA ALA A 177 10.26 4.42 19.03
C ALA A 177 9.93 3.29 18.04
N LEU A 178 9.15 3.62 17.04
CA LEU A 178 8.66 2.74 15.99
C LEU A 178 9.04 3.31 14.62
N ARG A 179 9.57 2.48 13.76
CA ARG A 179 9.83 2.82 12.36
C ARG A 179 9.17 1.81 11.46
N GLY A 180 8.66 2.27 10.34
CA GLY A 180 8.06 1.37 9.38
C GLY A 180 8.03 1.92 7.97
N THR A 181 7.79 1.00 7.06
CA THR A 181 7.55 1.30 5.65
C THR A 181 6.32 0.54 5.22
N ILE A 182 5.36 1.25 4.67
CA ILE A 182 4.16 0.65 4.09
C ILE A 182 4.32 0.68 2.58
N VAL A 183 4.15 -0.46 1.94
CA VAL A 183 4.09 -0.57 0.48
C VAL A 183 2.66 -0.82 0.06
N PHE A 184 2.22 -0.04 -0.90
CA PHE A 184 0.88 -0.13 -1.46
C PHE A 184 0.87 0.20 -2.95
N ASN A 185 -0.17 -0.24 -3.62
CA ASN A 185 -0.39 0.07 -5.03
C ASN A 185 -1.86 0.44 -5.29
N PHE A 186 -2.09 1.07 -6.44
CA PHE A 186 -3.43 1.40 -6.92
C PHE A 186 -3.87 0.39 -7.95
N HIS A 187 -4.98 -0.29 -7.69
CA HIS A 187 -5.63 -1.19 -8.63
C HIS A 187 -6.88 -0.54 -9.23
N ALA A 188 -7.07 -0.73 -10.53
CA ALA A 188 -8.36 -0.43 -11.14
C ALA A 188 -9.43 -1.32 -10.48
N LYS A 189 -10.60 -0.74 -10.22
CA LYS A 189 -11.75 -1.55 -9.77
C LYS A 189 -12.11 -2.55 -10.85
N ASP A 190 -12.20 -3.81 -10.48
CA ASP A 190 -12.81 -4.79 -11.36
C ASP A 190 -14.27 -4.38 -11.57
N THR A 191 -14.57 -3.92 -12.77
CA THR A 191 -15.96 -3.71 -13.18
C THR A 191 -16.55 -5.08 -13.47
N ALA A 192 -17.24 -5.65 -12.48
CA ALA A 192 -18.00 -6.86 -12.65
C ALA A 192 -19.20 -6.62 -13.58
#